data_13fc83a5c9c430cf86b236040d693190
#
_entry.id   13fc83a5c9c430cf86b236040d693190
#
_cell.length_a   1.000
_cell.length_b   1.000
_cell.length_c   1.000
_cell.angle_alpha   90.00
_cell.angle_beta   90.00
_cell.angle_gamma   90.00
#
_symmetry.space_group_name_H-M   'P 1'
#
loop_
_entity.id
_entity.type
_entity.pdbx_description
1 polymer ?
#
loop_
_entity_poly.entity_id
_entity_poly.type
_entity_poly.pdbx_seq_one_letter_code
_entity_poly.pdbx_strand_id
1 'polypeptide(L)'
;RENEVIGVEEQYHKYEELSNDKLILYTMAQSSFMKESEFFAAEIQRELDKVLTSPNRGVKQAGFHVLVGASMPNVLIEAGFISNKSEAKLLGQSRYRQKIAQAIFSSLINFKDKFENPLISDN
;
A
#
# COMPACT_ATOMS: atom_id res chain seq x y z
N ARG A 1 -9.78 0.87 14.39
CA ARG A 1 -10.46 -0.28 15.04
C ARG A 1 -11.55 -0.87 14.16
N GLU A 2 -12.45 -0.05 13.59
CA GLU A 2 -13.53 -0.56 12.72
C GLU A 2 -13.00 -1.18 11.42
N ASN A 3 -12.00 -0.60 10.78
CA ASN A 3 -11.38 -1.17 9.58
C ASN A 3 -10.57 -2.45 9.85
N GLU A 4 -10.04 -2.63 11.06
CA GLU A 4 -9.37 -3.88 11.45
C GLU A 4 -10.37 -5.04 11.61
N VAL A 5 -11.55 -4.77 12.14
CA VAL A 5 -12.57 -5.80 12.40
C VAL A 5 -13.22 -6.26 11.10
N ILE A 6 -13.61 -5.34 10.22
CA ILE A 6 -14.19 -5.65 8.90
C ILE A 6 -13.19 -6.43 8.05
N GLY A 7 -11.94 -6.01 8.02
CA GLY A 7 -10.89 -6.71 7.27
C GLY A 7 -10.62 -8.13 7.74
N VAL A 8 -10.80 -8.41 9.03
CA VAL A 8 -10.59 -9.76 9.60
C VAL A 8 -11.76 -10.68 9.26
N GLU A 9 -13.01 -10.22 9.37
CA GLU A 9 -14.20 -11.05 9.06
C GLU A 9 -14.33 -11.34 7.55
N GLU A 10 -14.13 -10.36 6.68
CA GLU A 10 -14.09 -10.57 5.23
C GLU A 10 -12.93 -11.50 4.81
N GLN A 11 -11.80 -11.42 5.51
CA GLN A 11 -10.63 -12.24 5.26
C GLN A 11 -10.93 -13.72 5.59
N TYR A 12 -11.59 -14.01 6.71
CA TYR A 12 -11.96 -15.37 7.08
C TYR A 12 -12.93 -16.03 6.08
N HIS A 13 -13.99 -15.33 5.66
CA HIS A 13 -14.98 -15.86 4.72
C HIS A 13 -14.40 -16.19 3.34
N LYS A 14 -13.45 -15.42 2.86
CA LYS A 14 -12.86 -15.65 1.53
C LYS A 14 -11.75 -16.70 1.53
N TYR A 15 -11.06 -16.90 2.65
CA TYR A 15 -10.11 -18.02 2.80
C TYR A 15 -10.83 -19.36 2.90
N GLU A 16 -12.05 -19.41 3.43
CA GLU A 16 -12.87 -20.63 3.46
C GLU A 16 -13.36 -21.07 2.07
N GLU A 17 -13.55 -20.13 1.14
CA GLU A 17 -13.97 -20.42 -0.24
C GLU A 17 -12.83 -20.85 -1.18
N LEU A 18 -11.57 -20.63 -0.79
CA LEU A 18 -10.41 -21.00 -1.58
C LEU A 18 -9.96 -22.41 -1.26
N SER A 19 -9.83 -23.27 -2.27
CA SER A 19 -9.14 -24.56 -2.09
C SER A 19 -7.71 -24.32 -1.60
N ASN A 20 -7.18 -25.23 -0.79
CA ASN A 20 -5.81 -25.13 -0.25
C ASN A 20 -4.77 -24.90 -1.33
N ASP A 21 -4.94 -25.48 -2.52
CA ASP A 21 -4.03 -25.33 -3.66
C ASP A 21 -4.02 -23.88 -4.18
N LYS A 22 -5.19 -23.24 -4.28
CA LYS A 22 -5.29 -21.82 -4.68
C LYS A 22 -4.68 -20.89 -3.65
N LEU A 23 -4.87 -21.18 -2.36
CA LEU A 23 -4.29 -20.40 -1.27
C LEU A 23 -2.76 -20.46 -1.30
N ILE A 24 -2.19 -21.64 -1.56
CA ILE A 24 -0.73 -21.82 -1.71
C ILE A 24 -0.23 -21.00 -2.89
N LEU A 25 -0.86 -21.09 -4.06
CA LEU A 25 -0.49 -20.34 -5.25
C LEU A 25 -0.55 -18.81 -5.03
N TYR A 26 -1.58 -18.31 -4.37
CA TYR A 26 -1.70 -16.88 -4.04
C TYR A 26 -0.63 -16.43 -3.06
N THR A 27 -0.32 -17.23 -2.06
CA THR A 27 0.74 -16.94 -1.08
C THR A 27 2.12 -16.91 -1.75
N MET A 28 2.38 -17.84 -2.66
CA MET A 28 3.62 -17.87 -3.44
C MET A 28 3.74 -16.67 -4.38
N ALA A 29 2.68 -16.31 -5.10
CA ALA A 29 2.66 -15.13 -5.96
C ALA A 29 2.88 -13.84 -5.15
N GLN A 30 2.24 -13.70 -4.01
CA GLN A 30 2.40 -12.54 -3.13
C GLN A 30 3.82 -12.44 -2.57
N SER A 31 4.43 -13.55 -2.15
CA SER A 31 5.81 -13.56 -1.65
C SER A 31 6.84 -13.27 -2.74
N SER A 32 6.57 -13.64 -3.99
CA SER A 32 7.47 -13.36 -5.13
C SER A 32 7.67 -11.86 -5.38
N PHE A 33 6.69 -11.02 -5.04
CA PHE A 33 6.73 -9.57 -5.25
C PHE A 33 6.87 -8.77 -3.94
N MET A 34 7.18 -9.43 -2.83
CA MET A 34 7.25 -8.80 -1.51
C MET A 34 8.31 -7.70 -1.45
N LYS A 35 9.50 -7.97 -1.98
CA LYS A 35 10.64 -7.05 -2.01
C LYS A 35 10.33 -5.78 -2.81
N GLU A 36 9.77 -5.93 -3.99
CA GLU A 36 9.40 -4.84 -4.86
C GLU A 36 8.24 -4.03 -4.27
N SER A 37 7.28 -4.71 -3.63
CA SER A 37 6.17 -4.07 -2.94
C SER A 37 6.66 -3.23 -1.75
N GLU A 38 7.57 -3.76 -0.96
CA GLU A 38 8.20 -3.04 0.16
C GLU A 38 8.96 -1.81 -0.31
N PHE A 39 9.74 -1.95 -1.38
CA PHE A 39 10.45 -0.84 -2.00
C PHE A 39 9.48 0.23 -2.51
N PHE A 40 8.41 -0.17 -3.19
CA PHE A 40 7.38 0.76 -3.67
C PHE A 40 6.68 1.49 -2.52
N ALA A 41 6.33 0.77 -1.47
CA ALA A 41 5.73 1.36 -0.26
C ALA A 41 6.66 2.39 0.40
N ALA A 42 7.97 2.09 0.46
CA ALA A 42 8.97 3.02 0.99
C ALA A 42 9.11 4.29 0.13
N GLU A 43 9.06 4.17 -1.20
CA GLU A 43 9.05 5.31 -2.11
C GLU A 43 7.81 6.19 -1.92
N ILE A 44 6.62 5.58 -1.79
CA ILE A 44 5.38 6.31 -1.50
C ILE A 44 5.50 7.05 -0.17
N GLN A 45 5.94 6.39 0.88
CA GLN A 45 6.10 6.99 2.19
C GLN A 45 7.07 8.18 2.16
N ARG A 46 8.18 8.06 1.45
CA ARG A 46 9.17 9.13 1.28
C ARG A 46 8.57 10.36 0.57
N GLU A 47 7.80 10.17 -0.48
CA GLU A 47 7.17 11.28 -1.20
C GLU A 47 6.04 11.93 -0.38
N LEU A 48 5.26 11.13 0.37
CA LEU A 48 4.24 11.63 1.28
C LEU A 48 4.84 12.46 2.42
N ASP A 49 5.96 12.05 2.99
CA ASP A 49 6.65 12.77 4.08
C ASP A 49 7.11 14.18 3.68
N LYS A 50 7.36 14.41 2.40
CA LYS A 50 7.74 15.74 1.90
C LYS A 50 6.58 16.74 1.89
N VAL A 51 5.34 16.26 1.80
CA VAL A 51 4.16 17.11 1.53
C VAL A 51 3.12 17.07 2.63
N LEU A 52 3.14 16.07 3.50
CA LEU A 52 2.16 15.89 4.57
C LEU A 52 2.74 16.27 5.93
N THR A 53 1.87 16.81 6.77
CA THR A 53 2.16 17.11 8.19
C THR A 53 1.63 16.04 9.14
N SER A 54 0.90 15.06 8.61
CA SER A 54 0.39 13.92 9.39
C SER A 54 1.53 13.02 9.87
N PRO A 55 1.38 12.36 11.02
CA PRO A 55 2.41 11.44 11.51
C PRO A 55 2.68 10.31 10.53
N ASN A 56 3.95 10.09 10.24
CA ASN A 56 4.41 8.92 9.50
C ASN A 56 4.28 7.67 10.38
N ARG A 57 3.50 6.69 9.94
CA ARG A 57 3.29 5.42 10.64
C ARG A 57 4.15 4.28 10.06
N GLY A 58 5.01 4.62 9.11
CA GLY A 58 5.94 3.69 8.47
C GLY A 58 5.30 2.73 7.48
N VAL A 59 6.15 1.89 6.92
CA VAL A 59 5.76 0.79 6.04
C VAL A 59 5.55 -0.46 6.88
N LYS A 60 4.49 -1.20 6.63
CA LYS A 60 4.15 -2.44 7.32
C LYS A 60 3.79 -3.52 6.32
N GLN A 61 4.09 -4.75 6.66
CA GLN A 61 3.70 -5.93 5.90
C GLN A 61 2.55 -6.64 6.62
N ALA A 62 1.53 -7.03 5.86
CA ALA A 62 0.43 -7.85 6.34
C ALA A 62 -0.23 -8.59 5.18
N GLY A 63 -0.99 -9.63 5.49
CA GLY A 63 -1.82 -10.35 4.52
C GLY A 63 -3.09 -9.57 4.18
N PHE A 64 -2.96 -8.40 3.54
CA PHE A 64 -4.10 -7.56 3.18
C PHE A 64 -5.00 -8.27 2.17
N HIS A 65 -6.24 -8.48 2.55
CA HIS A 65 -7.21 -9.19 1.72
C HIS A 65 -7.40 -8.55 0.34
N VAL A 66 -7.46 -7.23 0.27
CA VAL A 66 -7.63 -6.47 -0.98
C VAL A 66 -6.47 -6.71 -1.97
N LEU A 67 -5.30 -7.17 -1.51
CA LEU A 67 -4.13 -7.44 -2.33
C LEU A 67 -3.96 -8.92 -2.69
N VAL A 68 -4.82 -9.80 -2.19
CA VAL A 68 -4.76 -11.24 -2.46
C VAL A 68 -5.00 -11.50 -3.95
N GLY A 69 -4.13 -12.33 -4.55
CA GLY A 69 -4.19 -12.70 -5.96
C GLY A 69 -3.49 -11.70 -6.91
N ALA A 70 -2.91 -10.62 -6.39
CA ALA A 70 -2.07 -9.75 -7.20
C ALA A 70 -0.78 -10.49 -7.63
N SER A 71 -0.49 -10.48 -8.92
CA SER A 71 0.70 -11.09 -9.54
C SER A 71 1.71 -10.03 -10.01
N MET A 72 1.81 -8.95 -9.24
CA MET A 72 2.70 -7.81 -9.46
C MET A 72 3.01 -7.15 -8.12
N PRO A 73 4.01 -6.26 -8.04
CA PRO A 73 4.21 -5.41 -6.88
C PRO A 73 2.92 -4.66 -6.51
N ASN A 74 2.54 -4.73 -5.24
CA ASN A 74 1.26 -4.20 -4.77
C ASN A 74 1.38 -3.58 -3.38
N VAL A 75 0.63 -2.51 -3.14
CA VAL A 75 0.65 -1.76 -1.89
C VAL A 75 -0.74 -1.28 -1.52
N LEU A 76 -1.00 -1.19 -0.22
CA LEU A 76 -2.17 -0.53 0.35
C LEU A 76 -1.73 0.80 0.97
N ILE A 77 -2.35 1.89 0.53
CA ILE A 77 -2.05 3.23 1.03
C ILE A 77 -3.17 3.68 1.97
N GLU A 78 -2.82 3.87 3.23
CA GLU A 78 -3.71 4.44 4.23
C GLU A 78 -3.40 5.93 4.41
N ALA A 79 -4.20 6.79 3.78
CA ALA A 79 -3.97 8.23 3.73
C ALA A 79 -4.24 8.95 5.07
N GLY A 80 -4.90 8.30 6.00
CA GLY A 80 -5.23 8.82 7.34
C GLY A 80 -6.50 8.19 7.88
N PHE A 81 -6.81 8.48 9.14
CA PHE A 81 -7.99 7.97 9.83
C PHE A 81 -9.11 9.01 9.86
N ILE A 82 -10.24 8.70 9.26
CA ILE A 82 -11.44 9.58 9.30
C ILE A 82 -12.07 9.67 10.69
N SER A 83 -11.81 8.71 11.57
CA SER A 83 -12.21 8.76 12.99
C SER A 83 -11.38 9.76 13.80
N ASN A 84 -10.21 10.17 13.33
CA ASN A 84 -9.43 11.25 13.90
C ASN A 84 -9.89 12.59 13.34
N LYS A 85 -10.43 13.47 14.19
CA LYS A 85 -11.02 14.76 13.76
C LYS A 85 -10.05 15.65 12.97
N SER A 86 -8.78 15.68 13.36
CA SER A 86 -7.76 16.49 12.68
C SER A 86 -7.44 15.92 11.29
N GLU A 87 -7.25 14.62 11.19
CA GLU A 87 -6.98 13.94 9.91
C GLU A 87 -8.19 14.01 8.98
N ALA A 88 -9.41 13.79 9.52
CA ALA A 88 -10.66 13.93 8.75
C ALA A 88 -10.82 15.34 8.17
N LYS A 89 -10.50 16.39 8.94
CA LYS A 89 -10.54 17.78 8.47
C LYS A 89 -9.55 18.02 7.33
N LEU A 90 -8.34 17.47 7.42
CA LEU A 90 -7.35 17.57 6.36
C LEU A 90 -7.79 16.80 5.10
N LEU A 91 -8.25 15.56 5.26
CA LEU A 91 -8.75 14.74 4.16
C LEU A 91 -9.98 15.35 3.48
N GLY A 92 -10.78 16.14 4.19
CA GLY A 92 -11.88 16.93 3.64
C GLY A 92 -11.44 18.04 2.67
N GLN A 93 -10.19 18.50 2.74
CA GLN A 93 -9.65 19.56 1.88
C GLN A 93 -9.18 19.03 0.53
N SER A 94 -9.73 19.57 -0.56
CA SER A 94 -9.33 19.19 -1.92
C SER A 94 -7.83 19.36 -2.17
N ARG A 95 -7.25 20.47 -1.72
CA ARG A 95 -5.82 20.74 -1.85
C ARG A 95 -4.94 19.70 -1.14
N TYR A 96 -5.37 19.21 0.02
CA TYR A 96 -4.65 18.18 0.75
C TYR A 96 -4.69 16.83 0.02
N ARG A 97 -5.87 16.44 -0.45
CA ARG A 97 -6.01 15.22 -1.27
C ARG A 97 -5.19 15.28 -2.56
N GLN A 98 -5.12 16.46 -3.19
CA GLN A 98 -4.30 16.65 -4.39
C GLN A 98 -2.81 16.49 -4.12
N LYS A 99 -2.32 16.97 -2.97
CA LYS A 99 -0.93 16.73 -2.53
C LYS A 99 -0.63 15.23 -2.36
N ILE A 100 -1.55 14.50 -1.73
CA ILE A 100 -1.44 13.05 -1.58
C ILE A 100 -1.37 12.38 -2.96
N ALA A 101 -2.30 12.69 -3.86
CA ALA A 101 -2.36 12.12 -5.19
C ALA A 101 -1.08 12.39 -5.99
N GLN A 102 -0.54 13.60 -5.89
CA GLN A 102 0.69 13.98 -6.58
C GLN A 102 1.93 13.28 -6.02
N ALA A 103 2.01 13.10 -4.71
CA ALA A 103 3.07 12.34 -4.07
C ALA A 103 3.05 10.85 -4.48
N ILE A 104 1.86 10.24 -4.54
CA ILE A 104 1.67 8.87 -5.03
C ILE A 104 2.09 8.77 -6.50
N PHE A 105 1.67 9.71 -7.33
CA PHE A 105 2.06 9.73 -8.74
C PHE A 105 3.58 9.83 -8.92
N SER A 106 4.23 10.74 -8.19
CA SER A 106 5.70 10.90 -8.24
C SER A 106 6.42 9.63 -7.81
N SER A 107 5.93 8.97 -6.74
CA SER A 107 6.51 7.71 -6.27
C SER A 107 6.34 6.57 -7.27
N LEU A 108 5.21 6.52 -7.97
CA LEU A 108 4.95 5.53 -9.02
C LEU A 108 5.92 5.69 -10.20
N ILE A 109 6.16 6.93 -10.63
CA ILE A 109 7.14 7.20 -11.70
C ILE A 109 8.55 6.78 -11.27
N ASN A 110 8.97 7.17 -10.06
CA ASN A 110 10.27 6.78 -9.51
C ASN A 110 10.43 5.26 -9.39
N PHE A 111 9.39 4.58 -8.92
CA PHE A 111 9.37 3.14 -8.81
C PHE A 111 9.48 2.47 -10.19
N LYS A 112 8.66 2.91 -11.15
CA LYS A 112 8.67 2.41 -12.53
C LYS A 112 10.06 2.53 -13.13
N ASP A 113 10.68 3.70 -13.06
CA ASP A 113 12.00 3.95 -13.64
C ASP A 113 13.06 3.01 -13.05
N LYS A 114 13.06 2.79 -11.74
CA LYS A 114 13.98 1.88 -11.06
C LYS A 114 13.69 0.41 -11.34
N PHE A 115 12.41 0.05 -11.45
CA PHE A 115 11.98 -1.32 -11.71
C PHE A 115 12.29 -1.76 -13.14
N GLU A 116 12.05 -0.88 -14.12
CA GLU A 116 12.28 -1.15 -15.54
C GLU A 116 13.76 -0.98 -15.95
N ASN A 117 14.54 -0.17 -15.22
CA ASN A 117 15.94 0.12 -15.52
C ASN A 117 16.86 -0.15 -14.32
N PRO A 118 16.98 -1.40 -13.86
CA PRO A 118 17.77 -1.73 -12.67
C PRO A 118 19.26 -1.41 -12.79
N LEU A 119 19.80 -1.27 -14.03
CA LEU A 119 21.21 -0.99 -14.30
C LEU A 119 21.61 0.49 -14.12
N ILE A 120 20.66 1.41 -13.92
CA ILE A 120 20.92 2.85 -13.74
C ILE A 120 20.99 3.24 -12.26
N SER A 121 20.58 2.37 -11.34
CA SER A 121 20.46 2.66 -9.92
C SER A 121 21.73 2.50 -9.08
N ASP A 122 22.83 2.02 -9.65
CA ASP A 122 24.09 1.74 -8.94
C ASP A 122 25.21 2.80 -9.18
N ASN A 123 24.81 4.02 -9.57
CA ASN A 123 25.75 5.16 -9.66
C ASN A 123 25.38 6.29 -8.72
#